data_c16929f6188c53f42a2b8b6640f3b54e
#
_entry.id   c16929f6188c53f42a2b8b6640f3b54e
#
_cell.length_a   1.000
_cell.length_b   1.000
_cell.length_c   1.000
_cell.angle_alpha   90.00
_cell.angle_beta   90.00
_cell.angle_gamma   90.00
#
_symmetry.space_group_name_H-M   'P 1'
#
loop_
_entity.id
_entity.type
_entity.pdbx_description
1 polymer ?
#
loop_
_entity_poly.entity_id
_entity_poly.type
_entity_poly.pdbx_seq_one_letter_code
_entity_poly.pdbx_strand_id
1 'polypeptide(L)'
;VTASDLEICNDTATALLGWYDAHARKLPWRAPPGAPPTEPYRVWLSEVMLQQTTVAAVKSYFEKFTSAWPTVMDLAAADEAEVMAAWAGLGYYARARNLIACAREVAGRGGVFPDSEEGLRALPGLGAYTAAAVAAIAFGRRAVVVDANVERVVARLFAVEAALPAARGEIRALADRITPDERAGDFAQGMMDLGATVCTARAPKCLICPLAGSCAGRASGAPERFPVKAAKAARPERKGRAFWIERDERVWLVRRPGKGMLGGMRALPDDGWSARSDGSGAAPLGCAWRAAGQVSHGFTHFSLVLSVSRARLDDGDPPGAGEWWDIARIAEAGLPTLFARAAARVTGGGE
;
A
#
# COMPACT_ATOMS: atom_id res chain seq x y z
N VAL A 1 11.65 30.49 -16.06
CA VAL A 1 12.03 30.48 -14.65
C VAL A 1 12.60 31.84 -14.33
N THR A 2 11.95 32.65 -13.48
CA THR A 2 12.46 33.96 -13.08
C THR A 2 13.53 33.81 -11.99
N ALA A 3 14.38 34.80 -11.77
CA ALA A 3 15.36 34.78 -10.67
C ALA A 3 14.70 34.60 -9.30
N SER A 4 13.51 35.17 -9.10
CA SER A 4 12.69 35.01 -7.91
C SER A 4 12.22 33.55 -7.70
N ASP A 5 11.94 32.83 -8.77
CA ASP A 5 11.55 31.39 -8.71
C ASP A 5 12.72 30.52 -8.24
N LEU A 6 13.94 30.82 -8.66
CA LEU A 6 15.15 30.08 -8.26
C LEU A 6 15.51 30.37 -6.78
N GLU A 7 15.32 31.59 -6.30
CA GLU A 7 15.53 31.95 -4.90
C GLU A 7 14.55 31.17 -4.00
N ILE A 8 13.26 31.14 -4.30
CA ILE A 8 12.25 30.39 -3.55
C ILE A 8 12.59 28.88 -3.50
N CYS A 9 13.11 28.33 -4.59
CA CYS A 9 13.46 26.92 -4.65
C CYS A 9 14.66 26.58 -3.76
N ASN A 10 15.72 27.37 -3.82
CA ASN A 10 16.92 27.16 -3.02
C ASN A 10 16.65 27.39 -1.52
N ASP A 11 15.88 28.42 -1.18
CA ASP A 11 15.49 28.70 0.20
C ASP A 11 14.63 27.57 0.79
N THR A 12 13.73 26.99 0.00
CA THR A 12 12.88 25.87 0.40
C THR A 12 13.73 24.62 0.71
N ALA A 13 14.67 24.27 -0.19
CA ALA A 13 15.54 23.11 0.01
C ALA A 13 16.45 23.30 1.23
N THR A 14 17.07 24.46 1.38
CA THR A 14 17.95 24.79 2.51
C THR A 14 17.21 24.75 3.83
N ALA A 15 16.04 25.42 3.92
CA ALA A 15 15.23 25.44 5.16
C ALA A 15 14.74 24.04 5.55
N LEU A 16 14.32 23.24 4.57
CA LEU A 16 13.87 21.85 4.84
C LEU A 16 15.01 20.95 5.28
N LEU A 17 16.16 20.99 4.60
CA LEU A 17 17.31 20.15 4.95
C LEU A 17 17.85 20.52 6.34
N GLY A 18 17.97 21.81 6.67
CA GLY A 18 18.36 22.25 8.01
C GLY A 18 17.39 21.76 9.10
N TRP A 19 16.08 21.79 8.83
CA TRP A 19 15.10 21.23 9.74
C TRP A 19 15.21 19.69 9.83
N TYR A 20 15.43 18.99 8.71
CA TYR A 20 15.56 17.54 8.66
C TYR A 20 16.79 17.07 9.46
N ASP A 21 17.90 17.78 9.37
CA ASP A 21 19.12 17.44 10.13
C ASP A 21 18.87 17.38 11.66
N ALA A 22 17.98 18.24 12.15
CA ALA A 22 17.63 18.29 13.58
C ALA A 22 16.43 17.39 13.97
N HIS A 23 15.53 17.05 13.03
CA HIS A 23 14.23 16.46 13.34
C HIS A 23 13.94 15.14 12.61
N ALA A 24 14.91 14.57 11.90
CA ALA A 24 14.74 13.31 11.16
C ALA A 24 14.21 12.20 12.06
N ARG A 25 13.17 11.50 11.59
CA ARG A 25 12.61 10.36 12.33
C ARG A 25 13.59 9.18 12.32
N LYS A 26 13.88 8.64 13.50
CA LYS A 26 14.68 7.42 13.65
C LYS A 26 13.85 6.20 13.28
N LEU A 27 14.11 5.65 12.08
CA LEU A 27 13.41 4.48 11.55
C LEU A 27 14.44 3.39 11.20
N PRO A 28 14.10 2.08 11.36
CA PRO A 28 15.05 0.97 11.15
C PRO A 28 15.64 0.90 9.74
N TRP A 29 15.01 1.54 8.77
CA TRP A 29 15.40 1.56 7.35
C TRP A 29 16.00 2.88 6.89
N ARG A 30 16.39 3.75 7.82
CA ARG A 30 16.96 5.07 7.51
C ARG A 30 18.34 5.24 8.12
N ALA A 31 19.25 5.80 7.36
CA ALA A 31 20.48 6.36 7.88
C ALA A 31 20.20 7.74 8.53
N PRO A 32 21.00 8.17 9.51
CA PRO A 32 20.98 9.55 10.00
C PRO A 32 21.27 10.55 8.88
N PRO A 33 20.74 11.80 8.94
CA PRO A 33 21.07 12.81 7.95
C PRO A 33 22.58 13.02 7.80
N GLY A 34 23.03 13.16 6.56
CA GLY A 34 24.46 13.34 6.25
C GLY A 34 25.34 12.07 6.38
N ALA A 35 24.79 10.96 6.86
CA ALA A 35 25.50 9.67 6.84
C ALA A 35 25.45 9.03 5.45
N PRO A 36 26.32 8.06 5.16
CA PRO A 36 26.23 7.26 3.93
C PRO A 36 24.82 6.69 3.74
N PRO A 37 24.32 6.62 2.50
CA PRO A 37 23.00 6.10 2.21
C PRO A 37 22.76 4.70 2.77
N THR A 38 21.52 4.42 3.16
CA THR A 38 21.12 3.06 3.53
C THR A 38 21.19 2.13 2.33
N GLU A 39 21.59 0.89 2.55
CA GLU A 39 21.68 -0.15 1.53
C GLU A 39 20.40 -0.26 0.68
N PRO A 40 20.50 -0.39 -0.66
CA PRO A 40 19.35 -0.38 -1.57
C PRO A 40 18.28 -1.43 -1.25
N TYR A 41 18.66 -2.64 -0.82
CA TYR A 41 17.75 -3.68 -0.40
C TYR A 41 16.83 -3.23 0.76
N ARG A 42 17.41 -2.59 1.77
CA ARG A 42 16.68 -2.11 2.95
C ARG A 42 15.74 -0.95 2.62
N VAL A 43 16.18 -0.02 1.77
CA VAL A 43 15.34 1.09 1.30
C VAL A 43 14.17 0.55 0.50
N TRP A 44 14.43 -0.29 -0.51
CA TRP A 44 13.41 -0.89 -1.35
C TRP A 44 12.38 -1.70 -0.55
N LEU A 45 12.84 -2.56 0.37
CA LEU A 45 11.98 -3.38 1.21
C LEU A 45 11.02 -2.51 2.03
N SER A 46 11.54 -1.45 2.66
CA SER A 46 10.74 -0.52 3.45
C SER A 46 9.71 0.22 2.61
N GLU A 47 10.10 0.72 1.43
CA GLU A 47 9.21 1.44 0.53
C GLU A 47 8.05 0.56 0.02
N VAL A 48 8.32 -0.72 -0.27
CA VAL A 48 7.27 -1.68 -0.64
C VAL A 48 6.34 -1.97 0.55
N MET A 49 6.88 -2.14 1.75
CA MET A 49 6.07 -2.40 2.96
C MET A 49 5.21 -1.20 3.36
N LEU A 50 5.70 0.01 3.16
CA LEU A 50 5.00 1.25 3.51
C LEU A 50 3.84 1.60 2.55
N GLN A 51 3.75 0.97 1.38
CA GLN A 51 2.63 1.18 0.49
C GLN A 51 1.31 0.84 1.20
N GLN A 52 0.46 1.85 1.44
CA GLN A 52 -0.85 1.72 2.09
C GLN A 52 -0.80 1.09 3.51
N THR A 53 0.33 1.20 4.20
CA THR A 53 0.55 0.65 5.54
C THR A 53 1.21 1.72 6.43
N THR A 54 0.90 1.72 7.72
CA THR A 54 1.46 2.70 8.65
C THR A 54 2.89 2.34 9.06
N VAL A 55 3.71 3.36 9.37
CA VAL A 55 5.07 3.17 9.90
C VAL A 55 5.09 2.27 11.14
N ALA A 56 4.13 2.45 12.04
CA ALA A 56 4.04 1.65 13.27
C ALA A 56 3.88 0.15 12.97
N ALA A 57 3.01 -0.20 12.00
CA ALA A 57 2.81 -1.58 11.60
C ALA A 57 4.04 -2.16 10.87
N VAL A 58 4.71 -1.36 10.04
CA VAL A 58 5.84 -1.85 9.22
C VAL A 58 7.09 -2.17 10.04
N LYS A 59 7.35 -1.47 11.16
CA LYS A 59 8.60 -1.64 11.93
C LYS A 59 8.89 -3.10 12.27
N SER A 60 7.97 -3.79 12.92
CA SER A 60 8.15 -5.21 13.32
C SER A 60 8.30 -6.15 12.14
N TYR A 61 7.58 -5.90 11.05
CA TYR A 61 7.71 -6.69 9.81
C TYR A 61 9.05 -6.47 9.13
N PHE A 62 9.52 -5.23 9.07
CA PHE A 62 10.83 -4.91 8.50
C PHE A 62 11.95 -5.62 9.27
N GLU A 63 11.93 -5.57 10.61
CA GLU A 63 12.89 -6.26 11.45
C GLU A 63 12.82 -7.78 11.26
N LYS A 64 11.62 -8.36 11.22
CA LYS A 64 11.41 -9.78 10.93
C LYS A 64 11.99 -10.19 9.57
N PHE A 65 11.72 -9.41 8.52
CA PHE A 65 12.19 -9.71 7.16
C PHE A 65 13.70 -9.59 7.03
N THR A 66 14.28 -8.53 7.58
CA THR A 66 15.75 -8.31 7.51
C THR A 66 16.53 -9.28 8.41
N SER A 67 15.90 -9.88 9.42
CA SER A 67 16.50 -10.96 10.20
C SER A 67 16.41 -12.31 9.48
N ALA A 68 15.26 -12.62 8.85
CA ALA A 68 15.06 -13.87 8.14
C ALA A 68 15.81 -13.90 6.79
N TRP A 69 15.81 -12.79 6.08
CA TRP A 69 16.43 -12.63 4.77
C TRP A 69 17.26 -11.35 4.75
N PRO A 70 18.51 -11.39 5.23
CA PRO A 70 19.39 -10.22 5.36
C PRO A 70 19.70 -9.50 4.06
N THR A 71 19.73 -10.23 2.96
CA THR A 71 20.05 -9.71 1.62
C THR A 71 18.94 -10.01 0.60
N VAL A 72 18.96 -9.32 -0.54
CA VAL A 72 18.07 -9.59 -1.66
C VAL A 72 18.25 -11.01 -2.20
N MET A 73 19.46 -11.58 -2.11
CA MET A 73 19.76 -12.94 -2.54
C MET A 73 19.07 -13.97 -1.64
N ASP A 74 19.09 -13.75 -0.33
CA ASP A 74 18.41 -14.62 0.64
C ASP A 74 16.89 -14.58 0.41
N LEU A 75 16.32 -13.39 0.20
CA LEU A 75 14.89 -13.25 -0.09
C LEU A 75 14.50 -13.88 -1.44
N ALA A 76 15.36 -13.80 -2.45
CA ALA A 76 15.12 -14.42 -3.75
C ALA A 76 15.12 -15.95 -3.71
N ALA A 77 15.98 -16.53 -2.86
CA ALA A 77 16.10 -17.97 -2.65
C ALA A 77 15.03 -18.55 -1.71
N ALA A 78 14.31 -17.68 -0.97
CA ALA A 78 13.32 -18.10 0.01
C ALA A 78 12.13 -18.83 -0.63
N ASP A 79 11.54 -19.75 0.13
CA ASP A 79 10.27 -20.36 -0.24
C ASP A 79 9.14 -19.33 -0.26
N GLU A 80 8.37 -19.32 -1.33
CA GLU A 80 7.31 -18.33 -1.52
C GLU A 80 6.23 -18.41 -0.42
N ALA A 81 5.92 -19.62 0.06
CA ALA A 81 4.93 -19.80 1.11
C ALA A 81 5.43 -19.24 2.45
N GLU A 82 6.73 -19.36 2.75
CA GLU A 82 7.35 -18.78 3.94
C GLU A 82 7.29 -17.24 3.90
N VAL A 83 7.64 -16.63 2.75
CA VAL A 83 7.57 -15.17 2.58
C VAL A 83 6.14 -14.68 2.70
N MET A 84 5.19 -15.37 2.07
CA MET A 84 3.76 -15.03 2.17
C MET A 84 3.22 -15.18 3.59
N ALA A 85 3.65 -16.19 4.33
CA ALA A 85 3.30 -16.36 5.75
C ALA A 85 3.93 -15.26 6.62
N ALA A 86 5.18 -14.87 6.35
CA ALA A 86 5.83 -13.76 7.05
C ALA A 86 5.15 -12.41 6.78
N TRP A 87 4.55 -12.23 5.59
CA TRP A 87 3.81 -11.03 5.18
C TRP A 87 2.39 -10.96 5.77
N ALA A 88 1.87 -12.07 6.30
CA ALA A 88 0.49 -12.15 6.79
C ALA A 88 0.20 -11.05 7.83
N GLY A 89 -0.88 -10.29 7.62
CA GLY A 89 -1.27 -9.14 8.46
C GLY A 89 -0.96 -7.76 7.84
N LEU A 90 0.02 -7.63 6.94
CA LEU A 90 0.26 -6.37 6.21
C LEU A 90 -0.80 -6.08 5.13
N GLY A 91 -1.54 -7.08 4.71
CA GLY A 91 -2.53 -6.95 3.64
C GLY A 91 -1.93 -6.73 2.25
N TYR A 92 -2.82 -6.55 1.25
CA TYR A 92 -2.41 -6.28 -0.14
C TYR A 92 -1.35 -7.26 -0.66
N TYR A 93 -1.62 -8.56 -0.59
CA TYR A 93 -0.69 -9.66 -0.88
C TYR A 93 -0.05 -9.61 -2.29
N ALA A 94 -0.63 -8.85 -3.23
CA ALA A 94 0.01 -8.59 -4.51
C ALA A 94 1.39 -7.91 -4.34
N ARG A 95 1.57 -7.11 -3.26
CA ARG A 95 2.87 -6.50 -2.94
C ARG A 95 3.90 -7.57 -2.57
N ALA A 96 3.53 -8.55 -1.76
CA ALA A 96 4.43 -9.65 -1.38
C ALA A 96 4.85 -10.48 -2.61
N ARG A 97 3.91 -10.81 -3.50
CA ARG A 97 4.25 -11.51 -4.75
C ARG A 97 5.18 -10.70 -5.65
N ASN A 98 4.92 -9.40 -5.80
CA ASN A 98 5.81 -8.51 -6.54
C ASN A 98 7.17 -8.34 -5.86
N LEU A 99 7.21 -8.34 -4.52
CA LEU A 99 8.45 -8.31 -3.74
C LEU A 99 9.32 -9.54 -4.08
N ILE A 100 8.74 -10.74 -4.05
CA ILE A 100 9.44 -11.98 -4.40
C ILE A 100 9.91 -11.95 -5.86
N ALA A 101 9.03 -11.56 -6.79
CA ALA A 101 9.38 -11.47 -8.20
C ALA A 101 10.52 -10.46 -8.45
N CYS A 102 10.48 -9.30 -7.78
CA CYS A 102 11.54 -8.30 -7.85
C CYS A 102 12.87 -8.82 -7.27
N ALA A 103 12.84 -9.48 -6.11
CA ALA A 103 14.03 -10.06 -5.50
C ALA A 103 14.70 -11.08 -6.44
N ARG A 104 13.90 -11.96 -7.06
CA ARG A 104 14.40 -12.95 -8.05
C ARG A 104 14.98 -12.29 -9.29
N GLU A 105 14.37 -11.22 -9.79
CA GLU A 105 14.88 -10.45 -10.93
C GLU A 105 16.23 -9.77 -10.58
N VAL A 106 16.34 -9.15 -9.41
CA VAL A 106 17.61 -8.54 -8.93
C VAL A 106 18.65 -9.60 -8.70
N ALA A 107 18.30 -10.74 -8.12
CA ALA A 107 19.24 -11.86 -7.93
C ALA A 107 19.76 -12.40 -9.27
N GLY A 108 18.91 -12.51 -10.30
CA GLY A 108 19.29 -12.88 -11.67
C GLY A 108 20.29 -11.91 -12.32
N ARG A 109 20.40 -10.69 -11.78
CA ARG A 109 21.38 -9.66 -12.18
C ARG A 109 22.58 -9.58 -11.24
N GLY A 110 22.83 -10.62 -10.45
CA GLY A 110 23.95 -10.68 -9.51
C GLY A 110 23.70 -9.99 -8.17
N GLY A 111 22.44 -9.74 -7.79
CA GLY A 111 22.08 -9.13 -6.51
C GLY A 111 22.23 -7.60 -6.45
N VAL A 112 22.47 -6.95 -7.57
CA VAL A 112 22.71 -5.50 -7.66
C VAL A 112 21.48 -4.80 -8.19
N PHE A 113 20.96 -3.85 -7.40
CA PHE A 113 19.86 -2.98 -7.86
C PHE A 113 20.36 -1.95 -8.87
N PRO A 114 19.59 -1.64 -9.94
CA PRO A 114 19.87 -0.47 -10.77
C PRO A 114 19.87 0.81 -9.94
N ASP A 115 20.74 1.75 -10.27
CA ASP A 115 20.88 3.03 -9.56
C ASP A 115 20.08 4.17 -10.19
N SER A 116 19.45 3.94 -11.34
CA SER A 116 18.63 4.92 -12.04
C SER A 116 17.14 4.68 -11.84
N GLU A 117 16.33 5.75 -11.85
CA GLU A 117 14.86 5.64 -11.76
C GLU A 117 14.29 4.76 -12.89
N GLU A 118 14.81 4.88 -14.11
CA GLU A 118 14.40 4.07 -15.26
C GLU A 118 14.67 2.58 -15.03
N GLY A 119 15.89 2.22 -14.63
CA GLY A 119 16.26 0.84 -14.35
C GLY A 119 15.46 0.23 -13.21
N LEU A 120 15.19 1.00 -12.16
CA LEU A 120 14.36 0.59 -11.04
C LEU A 120 12.89 0.38 -11.46
N ARG A 121 12.33 1.23 -12.33
CA ARG A 121 10.96 1.08 -12.84
C ARG A 121 10.75 -0.16 -13.71
N ALA A 122 11.81 -0.70 -14.28
CA ALA A 122 11.75 -1.95 -15.05
C ALA A 122 11.59 -3.19 -14.15
N LEU A 123 11.84 -3.07 -12.84
CA LEU A 123 11.70 -4.16 -11.88
C LEU A 123 10.23 -4.43 -11.51
N PRO A 124 9.85 -5.69 -11.27
CA PRO A 124 8.49 -6.06 -10.88
C PRO A 124 7.97 -5.28 -9.66
N GLY A 125 6.80 -4.67 -9.79
CA GLY A 125 6.11 -3.98 -8.68
C GLY A 125 6.67 -2.61 -8.29
N LEU A 126 7.71 -2.10 -8.95
CA LEU A 126 8.22 -0.76 -8.72
C LEU A 126 7.52 0.25 -9.65
N GLY A 127 6.60 1.02 -9.07
CA GLY A 127 5.99 2.16 -9.74
C GLY A 127 6.90 3.39 -9.70
N ALA A 128 6.47 4.47 -10.36
CA ALA A 128 7.22 5.73 -10.44
C ALA A 128 7.66 6.27 -9.07
N TYR A 129 6.78 6.19 -8.05
CA TYR A 129 7.10 6.62 -6.70
C TYR A 129 8.23 5.79 -6.08
N THR A 130 8.08 4.44 -6.04
CA THR A 130 9.06 3.57 -5.38
C THR A 130 10.41 3.63 -6.08
N ALA A 131 10.43 3.68 -7.41
CA ALA A 131 11.66 3.82 -8.18
C ALA A 131 12.38 5.15 -7.86
N ALA A 132 11.66 6.27 -7.86
CA ALA A 132 12.22 7.57 -7.49
C ALA A 132 12.73 7.60 -6.05
N ALA A 133 11.98 7.01 -5.10
CA ALA A 133 12.38 6.95 -3.69
C ALA A 133 13.68 6.14 -3.51
N VAL A 134 13.76 4.96 -4.12
CA VAL A 134 14.99 4.13 -4.06
C VAL A 134 16.16 4.83 -4.73
N ALA A 135 15.97 5.44 -5.91
CA ALA A 135 17.02 6.20 -6.60
C ALA A 135 17.57 7.34 -5.74
N ALA A 136 16.67 8.11 -5.11
CA ALA A 136 17.08 9.24 -4.27
C ALA A 136 17.71 8.80 -2.95
N ILE A 137 17.09 7.88 -2.23
CA ILE A 137 17.47 7.55 -0.84
C ILE A 137 18.67 6.59 -0.79
N ALA A 138 18.69 5.58 -1.68
CA ALA A 138 19.75 4.57 -1.65
C ALA A 138 20.96 4.92 -2.52
N PHE A 139 20.75 5.69 -3.58
CA PHE A 139 21.80 5.99 -4.56
C PHE A 139 22.16 7.48 -4.66
N GLY A 140 21.46 8.33 -3.89
CA GLY A 140 21.73 9.78 -3.91
C GLY A 140 21.41 10.45 -5.26
N ARG A 141 20.67 9.76 -6.15
CA ARG A 141 20.29 10.34 -7.44
C ARG A 141 19.24 11.41 -7.26
N ARG A 142 19.33 12.50 -8.02
CA ARG A 142 18.25 13.47 -8.07
C ARG A 142 17.01 12.81 -8.69
N ALA A 143 15.99 12.60 -7.88
CA ALA A 143 14.71 12.05 -8.31
C ALA A 143 13.57 12.71 -7.55
N VAL A 144 12.43 12.90 -8.24
CA VAL A 144 11.26 13.61 -7.70
C VAL A 144 10.36 12.62 -6.98
N VAL A 145 10.39 12.64 -5.66
CA VAL A 145 9.66 11.70 -4.81
C VAL A 145 8.39 12.35 -4.29
N VAL A 146 7.23 11.88 -4.74
CA VAL A 146 5.92 12.45 -4.34
C VAL A 146 5.02 11.34 -3.82
N ASP A 147 4.95 11.20 -2.50
CA ASP A 147 3.93 10.42 -1.80
C ASP A 147 2.74 11.31 -1.39
N ALA A 148 1.76 10.76 -0.68
CA ALA A 148 0.61 11.54 -0.21
C ALA A 148 0.97 12.66 0.78
N ASN A 149 2.09 12.54 1.51
CA ASN A 149 2.57 13.58 2.41
C ASN A 149 3.21 14.71 1.62
N VAL A 150 4.09 14.37 0.68
CA VAL A 150 4.75 15.32 -0.22
C VAL A 150 3.71 16.01 -1.10
N GLU A 151 2.74 15.28 -1.68
CA GLU A 151 1.61 15.83 -2.44
C GLU A 151 0.89 16.93 -1.65
N ARG A 152 0.64 16.69 -0.36
CA ARG A 152 -0.01 17.66 0.53
C ARG A 152 0.89 18.86 0.84
N VAL A 153 2.16 18.63 1.16
CA VAL A 153 3.11 19.72 1.47
C VAL A 153 3.26 20.63 0.27
N VAL A 154 3.51 20.08 -0.92
CA VAL A 154 3.69 20.84 -2.16
C VAL A 154 2.40 21.58 -2.53
N ALA A 155 1.24 20.92 -2.47
CA ALA A 155 -0.04 21.57 -2.75
C ALA A 155 -0.31 22.78 -1.84
N ARG A 156 0.11 22.71 -0.57
CA ARG A 156 0.02 23.83 0.39
C ARG A 156 1.07 24.89 0.16
N LEU A 157 2.31 24.48 -0.08
CA LEU A 157 3.41 25.41 -0.32
C LEU A 157 3.09 26.38 -1.46
N PHE A 158 2.51 25.85 -2.53
CA PHE A 158 2.19 26.61 -3.75
C PHE A 158 0.70 26.97 -3.89
N ALA A 159 -0.15 26.64 -2.92
CA ALA A 159 -1.60 26.86 -2.95
C ALA A 159 -2.26 26.34 -4.23
N VAL A 160 -1.99 25.08 -4.61
CA VAL A 160 -2.49 24.48 -5.86
C VAL A 160 -4.01 24.35 -5.82
N GLU A 161 -4.71 25.12 -6.67
CA GLU A 161 -6.18 25.21 -6.72
C GLU A 161 -6.82 24.08 -7.52
N ALA A 162 -6.07 23.44 -8.42
CA ALA A 162 -6.58 22.31 -9.18
C ALA A 162 -6.88 21.13 -8.25
N ALA A 163 -8.00 20.44 -8.50
CA ALA A 163 -8.42 19.33 -7.67
C ALA A 163 -7.67 18.04 -7.99
N LEU A 164 -7.36 17.24 -6.96
CA LEU A 164 -6.88 15.88 -7.14
C LEU A 164 -7.98 14.97 -7.73
N PRO A 165 -7.64 14.05 -8.64
CA PRO A 165 -6.28 13.64 -9.03
C PRO A 165 -5.68 14.44 -10.19
N ALA A 166 -6.42 15.37 -10.82
CA ALA A 166 -5.96 16.12 -12.00
C ALA A 166 -4.70 16.96 -11.72
N ALA A 167 -4.58 17.51 -10.50
CA ALA A 167 -3.45 18.31 -10.06
C ALA A 167 -2.12 17.56 -9.91
N ARG A 168 -2.08 16.24 -9.99
CA ARG A 168 -0.84 15.46 -9.70
C ARG A 168 0.33 15.80 -10.62
N GLY A 169 0.05 16.09 -11.89
CA GLY A 169 1.08 16.51 -12.83
C GLY A 169 1.71 17.84 -12.44
N GLU A 170 0.88 18.82 -12.08
CA GLU A 170 1.32 20.14 -11.60
C GLU A 170 2.10 20.01 -10.27
N ILE A 171 1.58 19.27 -9.32
CA ILE A 171 2.25 19.03 -8.02
C ILE A 171 3.62 18.39 -8.22
N ARG A 172 3.74 17.40 -9.14
CA ARG A 172 5.03 16.78 -9.44
C ARG A 172 6.01 17.77 -10.08
N ALA A 173 5.56 18.62 -10.99
CA ALA A 173 6.39 19.67 -11.60
C ALA A 173 6.85 20.71 -10.57
N LEU A 174 6.00 21.09 -9.63
CA LEU A 174 6.35 21.96 -8.52
C LEU A 174 7.33 21.29 -7.53
N ALA A 175 7.13 20.00 -7.25
CA ALA A 175 8.06 19.22 -6.43
C ALA A 175 9.44 19.12 -7.10
N ASP A 176 9.49 18.94 -8.43
CA ASP A 176 10.75 18.92 -9.19
C ASP A 176 11.52 20.23 -9.05
N ARG A 177 10.85 21.36 -9.13
CA ARG A 177 11.47 22.68 -8.99
C ARG A 177 12.19 22.89 -7.66
N ILE A 178 11.66 22.32 -6.55
CA ILE A 178 12.24 22.47 -5.22
C ILE A 178 13.16 21.32 -4.82
N THR A 179 13.24 20.25 -5.61
CA THR A 179 14.12 19.11 -5.35
C THR A 179 15.56 19.49 -5.68
N PRO A 180 16.49 19.51 -4.71
CA PRO A 180 17.88 19.88 -4.95
C PRO A 180 18.65 18.76 -5.68
N ASP A 181 19.77 19.12 -6.30
CA ASP A 181 20.69 18.16 -6.92
C ASP A 181 21.46 17.37 -5.87
N GLU A 182 21.86 18.05 -4.79
CA GLU A 182 22.57 17.42 -3.66
C GLU A 182 21.59 17.02 -2.55
N ARG A 183 21.89 15.92 -1.87
CA ARG A 183 21.08 15.43 -0.75
C ARG A 183 19.61 15.17 -1.10
N ALA A 184 19.31 14.80 -2.37
CA ALA A 184 17.95 14.55 -2.82
C ALA A 184 17.23 13.47 -2.00
N GLY A 185 17.93 12.47 -1.49
CA GLY A 185 17.40 11.45 -0.59
C GLY A 185 16.99 12.01 0.78
N ASP A 186 17.83 12.87 1.37
CA ASP A 186 17.49 13.56 2.63
C ASP A 186 16.31 14.52 2.44
N PHE A 187 16.30 15.25 1.32
CA PHE A 187 15.20 16.13 0.96
C PHE A 187 13.87 15.37 0.83
N ALA A 188 13.86 14.25 0.11
CA ALA A 188 12.68 13.40 -0.03
C ALA A 188 12.17 12.90 1.33
N GLN A 189 13.07 12.39 2.18
CA GLN A 189 12.73 11.94 3.53
C GLN A 189 12.26 13.10 4.42
N GLY A 190 12.89 14.28 4.31
CA GLY A 190 12.50 15.50 5.00
C GLY A 190 11.09 15.95 4.64
N MET A 191 10.74 15.96 3.36
CA MET A 191 9.39 16.27 2.89
C MET A 191 8.35 15.29 3.43
N MET A 192 8.65 13.98 3.43
CA MET A 192 7.77 12.96 4.04
C MET A 192 7.58 13.19 5.53
N ASP A 193 8.67 13.49 6.26
CA ASP A 193 8.64 13.72 7.71
C ASP A 193 7.90 15.00 8.06
N LEU A 194 8.13 16.08 7.32
CA LEU A 194 7.39 17.33 7.46
C LEU A 194 5.89 17.11 7.28
N GLY A 195 5.51 16.38 6.26
CA GLY A 195 4.11 16.02 6.01
C GLY A 195 3.51 15.15 7.11
N ALA A 196 4.28 14.21 7.66
CA ALA A 196 3.80 13.29 8.68
C ALA A 196 3.68 13.92 10.07
N THR A 197 4.51 14.95 10.42
CA THR A 197 4.64 15.44 11.79
C THR A 197 4.24 16.89 12.00
N VAL A 198 4.41 17.73 10.99
CA VAL A 198 4.17 19.18 11.04
C VAL A 198 3.03 19.58 10.10
N CYS A 199 3.17 19.34 8.79
CA CYS A 199 2.17 19.69 7.79
C CYS A 199 1.09 18.59 7.68
N THR A 200 0.49 18.24 8.81
CA THR A 200 -0.52 17.18 8.95
C THR A 200 -1.81 17.50 8.18
N ALA A 201 -2.61 16.47 7.87
CA ALA A 201 -3.83 16.66 7.08
C ALA A 201 -4.84 17.59 7.77
N ARG A 202 -4.96 17.46 9.10
CA ARG A 202 -5.78 18.32 9.95
C ARG A 202 -4.90 19.02 10.96
N ALA A 203 -5.26 20.24 11.35
CA ALA A 203 -4.54 21.08 12.31
C ALA A 203 -3.01 21.12 12.05
N PRO A 204 -2.53 21.56 10.86
CA PRO A 204 -1.12 21.64 10.57
C PRO A 204 -0.43 22.63 11.51
N LYS A 205 0.76 22.28 11.99
CA LYS A 205 1.53 23.07 12.95
C LYS A 205 2.35 24.14 12.22
N CYS A 206 1.68 25.09 11.57
CA CYS A 206 2.33 26.09 10.71
C CYS A 206 3.31 27.02 11.44
N LEU A 207 3.14 27.23 12.76
CA LEU A 207 4.03 28.09 13.53
C LEU A 207 5.45 27.55 13.69
N ILE A 208 5.62 26.23 13.64
CA ILE A 208 6.93 25.55 13.74
C ILE A 208 7.40 24.97 12.41
N CYS A 209 6.71 25.29 11.32
CA CYS A 209 7.05 24.77 10.00
C CYS A 209 8.25 25.53 9.42
N PRO A 210 9.32 24.84 8.98
CA PRO A 210 10.48 25.50 8.37
C PRO A 210 10.14 26.26 7.08
N LEU A 211 9.04 25.86 6.40
CA LEU A 211 8.58 26.48 5.16
C LEU A 211 7.50 27.53 5.37
N ALA A 212 7.25 27.96 6.62
CA ALA A 212 6.16 28.86 6.94
C ALA A 212 6.27 30.24 6.23
N GLY A 213 7.48 30.72 6.00
CA GLY A 213 7.73 32.03 5.40
C GLY A 213 7.33 32.11 3.92
N SER A 214 7.52 31.02 3.17
CA SER A 214 7.24 30.91 1.73
C SER A 214 5.94 30.20 1.39
N CYS A 215 5.18 29.74 2.40
CA CYS A 215 4.00 28.89 2.18
C CYS A 215 2.75 29.71 1.81
N ALA A 216 2.35 29.69 0.54
CA ALA A 216 1.16 30.37 0.04
C ALA A 216 -0.15 29.86 0.69
N GLY A 217 -0.26 28.55 0.98
CA GLY A 217 -1.41 27.98 1.67
C GLY A 217 -1.54 28.47 3.11
N ARG A 218 -0.42 28.73 3.82
CA ARG A 218 -0.45 29.38 5.13
C ARG A 218 -0.86 30.84 4.98
N ALA A 219 -0.28 31.56 4.01
CA ALA A 219 -0.60 32.96 3.77
C ALA A 219 -2.08 33.18 3.44
N SER A 220 -2.75 32.21 2.81
CA SER A 220 -4.20 32.25 2.54
C SER A 220 -5.08 32.13 3.80
N GLY A 221 -4.50 31.83 4.97
CA GLY A 221 -5.23 31.60 6.21
C GLY A 221 -5.98 30.24 6.27
N ALA A 222 -5.99 29.46 5.20
CA ALA A 222 -6.74 28.21 5.11
C ALA A 222 -5.90 27.05 4.54
N PRO A 223 -4.77 26.65 5.17
CA PRO A 223 -3.88 25.61 4.65
C PRO A 223 -4.56 24.26 4.49
N GLU A 224 -5.60 23.96 5.27
CA GLU A 224 -6.33 22.68 5.19
C GLU A 224 -7.17 22.53 3.91
N ARG A 225 -7.44 23.63 3.21
CA ARG A 225 -8.11 23.64 1.91
C ARG A 225 -7.31 22.84 0.88
N PHE A 226 -5.98 22.78 1.05
CA PHE A 226 -5.07 22.11 0.12
C PHE A 226 -4.56 20.77 0.65
N PRO A 227 -4.41 19.74 -0.22
CA PRO A 227 -4.79 19.72 -1.63
C PRO A 227 -6.32 19.73 -1.79
N VAL A 228 -6.80 20.44 -2.81
CA VAL A 228 -8.21 20.44 -3.19
C VAL A 228 -8.60 19.03 -3.65
N LYS A 229 -9.73 18.52 -3.16
CA LYS A 229 -10.23 17.20 -3.54
C LYS A 229 -11.47 17.34 -4.39
N ALA A 230 -11.49 16.66 -5.52
CA ALA A 230 -12.73 16.51 -6.27
C ALA A 230 -13.81 15.87 -5.40
N ALA A 231 -15.07 16.24 -5.63
CA ALA A 231 -16.19 15.59 -4.99
C ALA A 231 -16.11 14.06 -5.22
N LYS A 232 -16.24 13.29 -4.14
CA LYS A 232 -16.24 11.83 -4.26
C LYS A 232 -17.46 11.40 -5.06
N ALA A 233 -17.25 10.77 -6.22
CA ALA A 233 -18.31 10.03 -6.89
C ALA A 233 -18.87 8.98 -5.93
N ALA A 234 -20.20 8.82 -5.93
CA ALA A 234 -20.85 7.76 -5.17
C ALA A 234 -20.25 6.41 -5.60
N ARG A 235 -19.80 5.62 -4.62
CA ARG A 235 -19.29 4.28 -4.92
C ARG A 235 -20.47 3.39 -5.31
N PRO A 236 -20.42 2.69 -6.45
CA PRO A 236 -21.47 1.75 -6.77
C PRO A 236 -21.53 0.67 -5.70
N GLU A 237 -22.74 0.32 -5.29
CA GLU A 237 -22.97 -0.85 -4.46
C GLU A 237 -23.08 -2.07 -5.36
N ARG A 238 -22.42 -3.14 -4.99
CA ARG A 238 -22.45 -4.45 -5.63
C ARG A 238 -23.08 -5.47 -4.70
N LYS A 239 -23.76 -6.44 -5.27
CA LYS A 239 -24.36 -7.56 -4.56
C LYS A 239 -23.72 -8.86 -5.01
N GLY A 240 -23.49 -9.74 -4.04
CA GLY A 240 -22.93 -11.06 -4.32
C GLY A 240 -23.39 -12.07 -3.29
N ARG A 241 -23.13 -13.33 -3.57
CA ARG A 241 -23.37 -14.44 -2.66
C ARG A 241 -22.10 -15.23 -2.44
N ALA A 242 -21.89 -15.68 -1.21
CA ALA A 242 -20.88 -16.65 -0.84
C ALA A 242 -21.55 -17.89 -0.26
N PHE A 243 -20.94 -19.04 -0.49
CA PHE A 243 -21.52 -20.33 -0.19
C PHE A 243 -20.64 -21.08 0.80
N TRP A 244 -21.19 -21.31 2.00
CA TRP A 244 -20.58 -22.14 3.02
C TRP A 244 -21.06 -23.58 2.81
N ILE A 245 -20.18 -24.43 2.31
CA ILE A 245 -20.45 -25.85 2.05
C ILE A 245 -19.69 -26.63 3.12
N GLU A 246 -20.40 -27.39 3.93
CA GLU A 246 -19.77 -28.14 5.02
C GLU A 246 -20.04 -29.63 4.93
N ARG A 247 -19.07 -30.44 5.40
CA ARG A 247 -19.14 -31.89 5.57
C ARG A 247 -18.14 -32.28 6.68
N ASP A 248 -18.52 -33.14 7.60
CA ASP A 248 -17.65 -33.73 8.63
C ASP A 248 -16.75 -32.69 9.34
N GLU A 249 -17.40 -31.63 9.86
CA GLU A 249 -16.74 -30.51 10.53
C GLU A 249 -15.70 -29.75 9.68
N ARG A 250 -15.76 -29.89 8.37
CA ARG A 250 -14.93 -29.19 7.40
C ARG A 250 -15.78 -28.30 6.50
N VAL A 251 -15.17 -27.22 6.02
CA VAL A 251 -15.74 -26.32 5.02
C VAL A 251 -14.95 -26.38 3.73
N TRP A 252 -15.65 -26.32 2.60
CA TRP A 252 -15.01 -26.27 1.28
C TRP A 252 -14.49 -24.88 0.99
N LEU A 253 -13.19 -24.74 0.76
CA LEU A 253 -12.53 -23.52 0.35
C LEU A 253 -11.99 -23.66 -1.06
N VAL A 254 -12.10 -22.59 -1.83
CA VAL A 254 -11.56 -22.51 -3.20
C VAL A 254 -10.43 -21.47 -3.23
N ARG A 255 -9.56 -21.57 -4.24
CA ARG A 255 -8.60 -20.50 -4.54
C ARG A 255 -9.14 -19.63 -5.66
N ARG A 256 -9.21 -18.32 -5.41
CA ARG A 256 -9.60 -17.37 -6.44
C ARG A 256 -8.53 -17.34 -7.55
N PRO A 257 -8.92 -17.07 -8.83
CA PRO A 257 -7.97 -16.94 -9.94
C PRO A 257 -6.81 -16.01 -9.58
N GLY A 258 -5.61 -16.30 -10.01
CA GLY A 258 -4.39 -15.56 -9.63
C GLY A 258 -4.39 -14.08 -10.02
N LYS A 259 -5.19 -13.70 -11.02
CA LYS A 259 -5.40 -12.30 -11.44
C LYS A 259 -6.74 -11.78 -10.93
N GLY A 260 -6.78 -10.48 -10.60
CA GLY A 260 -8.01 -9.82 -10.15
C GLY A 260 -8.09 -9.67 -8.63
N MET A 261 -9.30 -9.35 -8.18
CA MET A 261 -9.58 -9.00 -6.79
C MET A 261 -9.46 -10.24 -5.88
N LEU A 262 -8.69 -10.11 -4.81
CA LEU A 262 -8.37 -11.21 -3.88
C LEU A 262 -7.70 -12.42 -4.58
N GLY A 263 -7.02 -12.18 -5.72
CA GLY A 263 -6.45 -13.23 -6.55
C GLY A 263 -5.47 -14.13 -5.81
N GLY A 264 -5.55 -15.45 -6.05
CA GLY A 264 -4.72 -16.48 -5.43
C GLY A 264 -5.02 -16.78 -3.97
N MET A 265 -5.92 -16.02 -3.32
CA MET A 265 -6.29 -16.23 -1.92
C MET A 265 -7.37 -17.31 -1.80
N ARG A 266 -7.35 -17.99 -0.63
CA ARG A 266 -8.47 -18.85 -0.25
C ARG A 266 -9.74 -18.02 -0.06
N ALA A 267 -10.87 -18.58 -0.45
CA ALA A 267 -12.18 -17.95 -0.39
C ALA A 267 -13.26 -19.02 -0.18
N LEU A 268 -14.43 -18.59 0.25
CA LEU A 268 -15.63 -19.39 0.05
C LEU A 268 -15.98 -19.37 -1.46
N PRO A 269 -16.56 -20.45 -2.01
CA PRO A 269 -17.20 -20.37 -3.32
C PRO A 269 -18.15 -19.18 -3.39
N ASP A 270 -18.18 -18.48 -4.52
CA ASP A 270 -19.06 -17.32 -4.72
C ASP A 270 -19.74 -17.35 -6.11
N ASP A 271 -20.66 -16.45 -6.33
CA ASP A 271 -21.46 -16.34 -7.55
C ASP A 271 -20.83 -15.46 -8.65
N GLY A 272 -19.52 -15.23 -8.58
CA GLY A 272 -18.75 -14.52 -9.59
C GLY A 272 -18.88 -12.99 -9.55
N TRP A 273 -19.28 -12.39 -8.44
CA TRP A 273 -19.30 -10.94 -8.29
C TRP A 273 -17.93 -10.30 -8.55
N SER A 274 -17.94 -9.07 -9.04
CA SER A 274 -16.74 -8.33 -9.39
C SER A 274 -16.88 -6.83 -9.11
N ALA A 275 -15.80 -6.07 -9.32
CA ALA A 275 -15.86 -4.59 -9.26
C ALA A 275 -16.81 -4.00 -10.32
N ARG A 276 -17.10 -4.73 -11.39
CA ARG A 276 -17.87 -4.26 -12.56
C ARG A 276 -19.29 -4.80 -12.60
N SER A 277 -19.58 -5.90 -11.91
CA SER A 277 -20.87 -6.60 -11.97
C SER A 277 -21.27 -7.19 -10.63
N ASP A 278 -22.55 -7.23 -10.39
CA ASP A 278 -23.13 -8.04 -9.32
C ASP A 278 -22.90 -9.53 -9.61
N GLY A 279 -23.00 -10.36 -8.58
CA GLY A 279 -22.97 -11.80 -8.73
C GLY A 279 -24.17 -12.34 -9.51
N SER A 280 -24.00 -13.49 -10.15
CA SER A 280 -25.06 -14.14 -10.93
C SER A 280 -26.22 -14.63 -10.06
N GLY A 281 -26.02 -14.76 -8.76
CA GLY A 281 -26.95 -15.42 -7.83
C GLY A 281 -26.93 -16.95 -7.92
N ALA A 282 -26.21 -17.53 -8.89
CA ALA A 282 -26.15 -18.96 -9.09
C ALA A 282 -25.39 -19.66 -7.96
N ALA A 283 -25.98 -20.71 -7.41
CA ALA A 283 -25.33 -21.56 -6.44
C ALA A 283 -24.46 -22.63 -7.12
N PRO A 284 -23.31 -23.02 -6.52
CA PRO A 284 -22.40 -24.02 -7.09
C PRO A 284 -22.99 -25.43 -7.08
N LEU A 285 -24.03 -25.66 -6.29
CA LEU A 285 -24.66 -26.99 -6.10
C LEU A 285 -26.18 -26.85 -6.12
N GLY A 286 -26.85 -27.87 -6.68
CA GLY A 286 -28.31 -28.03 -6.65
C GLY A 286 -28.79 -28.66 -5.33
N CYS A 287 -28.59 -27.97 -4.21
CA CYS A 287 -29.03 -28.46 -2.89
C CYS A 287 -29.85 -27.40 -2.14
N ALA A 288 -30.39 -27.76 -0.97
CA ALA A 288 -31.13 -26.82 -0.12
C ALA A 288 -30.17 -25.88 0.61
N TRP A 289 -30.24 -24.59 0.28
CA TRP A 289 -29.45 -23.53 0.89
C TRP A 289 -30.23 -22.82 2.00
N ARG A 290 -29.58 -22.63 3.13
CA ARG A 290 -30.10 -21.81 4.24
C ARG A 290 -29.34 -20.49 4.30
N ALA A 291 -30.05 -19.38 4.50
CA ALA A 291 -29.42 -18.07 4.72
C ALA A 291 -28.64 -18.08 6.04
N ALA A 292 -27.40 -17.59 6.02
CA ALA A 292 -26.51 -17.47 7.16
C ALA A 292 -26.11 -16.01 7.47
N GLY A 293 -26.78 -15.05 6.84
CA GLY A 293 -26.59 -13.62 7.09
C GLY A 293 -25.94 -12.87 5.94
N GLN A 294 -25.49 -11.65 6.20
CA GLN A 294 -24.85 -10.76 5.24
C GLN A 294 -23.60 -10.10 5.81
N VAL A 295 -22.66 -9.77 4.95
CA VAL A 295 -21.44 -9.03 5.26
C VAL A 295 -21.31 -7.86 4.29
N SER A 296 -21.17 -6.64 4.80
CA SER A 296 -20.82 -5.48 3.99
C SER A 296 -19.31 -5.26 4.02
N HIS A 297 -18.71 -5.00 2.85
CA HIS A 297 -17.29 -4.75 2.71
C HIS A 297 -17.02 -3.61 1.71
N GLY A 298 -16.21 -2.63 2.13
CA GLY A 298 -15.80 -1.53 1.28
C GLY A 298 -14.50 -1.85 0.53
N PHE A 299 -14.57 -1.91 -0.79
CA PHE A 299 -13.40 -1.90 -1.66
C PHE A 299 -13.05 -0.47 -2.09
N THR A 300 -11.91 -0.27 -2.71
CA THR A 300 -11.46 1.05 -3.16
C THR A 300 -12.46 1.71 -4.13
N HIS A 301 -13.07 0.92 -5.02
CA HIS A 301 -13.90 1.44 -6.12
C HIS A 301 -15.40 1.13 -5.98
N PHE A 302 -15.81 0.30 -5.04
CA PHE A 302 -17.21 -0.07 -4.80
C PHE A 302 -17.42 -0.58 -3.37
N SER A 303 -18.66 -0.67 -2.94
CA SER A 303 -19.09 -1.41 -1.75
C SER A 303 -19.73 -2.73 -2.17
N LEU A 304 -19.55 -3.78 -1.39
CA LEU A 304 -20.14 -5.09 -1.62
C LEU A 304 -21.04 -5.46 -0.44
N VAL A 305 -22.25 -5.86 -0.75
CA VAL A 305 -23.14 -6.58 0.16
C VAL A 305 -23.10 -8.05 -0.24
N LEU A 306 -22.46 -8.88 0.60
CA LEU A 306 -22.27 -10.31 0.35
C LEU A 306 -23.23 -11.10 1.23
N SER A 307 -24.23 -11.73 0.60
CA SER A 307 -25.13 -12.67 1.28
C SER A 307 -24.44 -14.01 1.46
N VAL A 308 -24.49 -14.58 2.65
CA VAL A 308 -23.89 -15.88 2.97
C VAL A 308 -24.98 -16.93 3.02
N SER A 309 -24.81 -18.00 2.25
CA SER A 309 -25.70 -19.16 2.25
C SER A 309 -24.93 -20.41 2.73
N ARG A 310 -25.56 -21.24 3.55
CA ARG A 310 -24.97 -22.47 4.12
C ARG A 310 -25.71 -23.69 3.59
N ALA A 311 -24.97 -24.73 3.24
CA ALA A 311 -25.51 -26.06 2.95
C ALA A 311 -24.59 -27.14 3.54
N ARG A 312 -25.16 -28.29 3.86
CA ARG A 312 -24.43 -29.50 4.26
C ARG A 312 -24.42 -30.46 3.09
N LEU A 313 -23.29 -31.08 2.86
CA LEU A 313 -23.08 -32.10 1.85
C LEU A 313 -22.91 -33.44 2.59
N ASP A 314 -23.63 -34.45 2.15
CA ASP A 314 -23.54 -35.78 2.77
C ASP A 314 -22.40 -36.60 2.16
N ASP A 315 -22.13 -36.42 0.85
CA ASP A 315 -21.08 -37.13 0.12
C ASP A 315 -20.57 -36.31 -1.08
N GLY A 316 -19.41 -36.72 -1.61
CA GLY A 316 -18.76 -36.11 -2.77
C GLY A 316 -18.11 -34.76 -2.51
N ASP A 317 -17.43 -34.24 -3.50
CA ASP A 317 -16.81 -32.91 -3.45
C ASP A 317 -17.61 -31.91 -4.30
N PRO A 318 -17.68 -30.63 -3.86
CA PRO A 318 -18.25 -29.58 -4.69
C PRO A 318 -17.50 -29.43 -6.03
N PRO A 319 -18.15 -28.94 -7.09
CA PRO A 319 -17.53 -28.77 -8.39
C PRO A 319 -16.38 -27.74 -8.33
N GLY A 320 -15.33 -28.04 -9.09
CA GLY A 320 -14.15 -27.19 -9.20
C GLY A 320 -13.03 -27.57 -8.24
N ALA A 321 -11.87 -26.90 -8.41
CA ALA A 321 -10.71 -27.13 -7.55
C ALA A 321 -10.90 -26.43 -6.20
N GLY A 322 -10.72 -27.18 -5.11
CA GLY A 322 -10.81 -26.68 -3.75
C GLY A 322 -10.21 -27.66 -2.73
N GLU A 323 -10.35 -27.34 -1.47
CA GLU A 323 -9.84 -28.13 -0.38
C GLU A 323 -10.82 -28.11 0.81
N TRP A 324 -10.95 -29.23 1.50
CA TRP A 324 -11.68 -29.32 2.75
C TRP A 324 -10.81 -28.79 3.90
N TRP A 325 -11.29 -27.77 4.61
CA TRP A 325 -10.60 -27.12 5.72
C TRP A 325 -11.37 -27.33 7.02
N ASP A 326 -10.66 -27.67 8.09
CA ASP A 326 -11.24 -27.84 9.40
C ASP A 326 -11.89 -26.53 9.91
N ILE A 327 -13.17 -26.59 10.28
CA ILE A 327 -13.93 -25.42 10.74
C ILE A 327 -13.34 -24.87 12.04
N ALA A 328 -12.84 -25.73 12.94
CA ALA A 328 -12.22 -25.30 14.20
C ALA A 328 -10.94 -24.47 13.94
N ARG A 329 -10.29 -24.66 12.78
CA ARG A 329 -9.07 -23.97 12.38
C ARG A 329 -9.30 -22.92 11.28
N ILE A 330 -10.53 -22.48 11.06
CA ILE A 330 -10.86 -21.55 9.95
C ILE A 330 -10.11 -20.23 10.04
N ALA A 331 -9.76 -19.77 11.24
CA ALA A 331 -8.94 -18.57 11.45
C ALA A 331 -7.53 -18.69 10.85
N GLU A 332 -6.99 -19.91 10.76
CA GLU A 332 -5.66 -20.20 10.20
C GLU A 332 -5.69 -20.36 8.67
N ALA A 333 -6.86 -20.41 8.06
CA ALA A 333 -7.01 -20.61 6.61
C ALA A 333 -6.45 -19.46 5.75
N GLY A 334 -6.12 -18.31 6.37
CA GLY A 334 -5.63 -17.13 5.64
C GLY A 334 -6.68 -16.48 4.75
N LEU A 335 -7.95 -16.55 5.13
CA LEU A 335 -9.04 -15.91 4.40
C LEU A 335 -8.89 -14.39 4.39
N PRO A 336 -9.17 -13.72 3.25
CA PRO A 336 -9.34 -12.27 3.23
C PRO A 336 -10.41 -11.82 4.23
N THR A 337 -10.28 -10.60 4.76
CA THR A 337 -11.21 -10.03 5.75
C THR A 337 -12.68 -10.18 5.38
N LEU A 338 -13.03 -10.06 4.10
CA LEU A 338 -14.39 -10.28 3.59
C LEU A 338 -14.88 -11.70 3.92
N PHE A 339 -14.11 -12.72 3.53
CA PHE A 339 -14.50 -14.12 3.72
C PHE A 339 -14.28 -14.60 5.16
N ALA A 340 -13.32 -14.03 5.89
CA ALA A 340 -13.18 -14.29 7.33
C ALA A 340 -14.44 -13.80 8.10
N ARG A 341 -14.96 -12.61 7.76
CA ARG A 341 -16.23 -12.12 8.33
C ARG A 341 -17.44 -12.95 7.88
N ALA A 342 -17.45 -13.45 6.64
CA ALA A 342 -18.49 -14.35 6.17
C ALA A 342 -18.46 -15.69 6.92
N ALA A 343 -17.28 -16.27 7.16
CA ALA A 343 -17.09 -17.46 7.98
C ALA A 343 -17.58 -17.25 9.42
N ALA A 344 -17.21 -16.14 10.05
CA ALA A 344 -17.65 -15.80 11.40
C ALA A 344 -19.18 -15.73 11.55
N ARG A 345 -19.89 -15.28 10.49
CA ARG A 345 -21.37 -15.29 10.50
C ARG A 345 -21.97 -16.70 10.57
N VAL A 346 -21.29 -17.69 10.01
CA VAL A 346 -21.77 -19.08 10.00
C VAL A 346 -21.40 -19.81 11.29
N THR A 347 -20.20 -19.56 11.83
CA THR A 347 -19.67 -20.26 13.02
C THR A 347 -20.17 -19.66 14.34
N GLY A 348 -20.99 -18.61 14.31
CA GLY A 348 -21.57 -18.00 15.53
C GLY A 348 -20.66 -17.06 16.29
N GLY A 349 -19.54 -16.68 15.71
CA GLY A 349 -18.58 -15.71 16.26
C GLY A 349 -18.86 -14.27 15.86
N GLY A 350 -20.10 -13.76 16.00
CA GLY A 350 -20.40 -12.40 15.63
C GLY A 350 -21.67 -11.85 16.27
N GLU A 351 -21.49 -11.16 17.38
CA GLU A 351 -22.35 -10.01 17.73
C GLU A 351 -21.92 -8.75 17.00
#